data_3381675bd711fd2ca959eae4d8a17892
#
_entry.id   3381675bd711fd2ca959eae4d8a17892
#
_cell.length_a   1.000
_cell.length_b   1.000
_cell.length_c   1.000
_cell.angle_alpha   90.00
_cell.angle_beta   90.00
_cell.angle_gamma   90.00
#
_symmetry.space_group_name_H-M   'P 1'
#
loop_
_entity.id
_entity.type
_entity.pdbx_description
1 polymer ?
#
loop_
_entity_poly.entity_id
_entity_poly.type
_entity_poly.pdbx_seq_one_letter_code
_entity_poly.pdbx_strand_id
1 'polypeptide(L)'
;MISDACTPQIEPDISIQTIEEKTVLVIDVAPGKFRPYYLANKGKETTSYIRINGTSRPADARKLQELELEGQNISYDSLQDIGREYDENKALELCKTMKRIALEACETEEEKASVKDMTLEKLEDFGLLCKVGRDRYPTHAFDLLTDNHNKAAKIQCALFKGI
;
A
#
# COMPACT_ATOMS: atom_id res chain seq x y z
N MET A 1 -9.48 -30.90 -3.32
CA MET A 1 -9.92 -29.91 -4.34
C MET A 1 -8.94 -28.73 -4.34
N ILE A 2 -8.88 -27.93 -5.40
CA ILE A 2 -7.92 -26.78 -5.47
C ILE A 2 -8.19 -25.78 -4.35
N SER A 3 -9.46 -25.49 -4.08
CA SER A 3 -9.88 -24.54 -3.05
C SER A 3 -9.38 -24.87 -1.65
N ASP A 4 -9.37 -26.13 -1.27
CA ASP A 4 -9.02 -26.57 0.09
C ASP A 4 -7.50 -26.76 0.28
N ALA A 5 -6.76 -26.78 -0.83
CA ALA A 5 -5.31 -26.92 -0.80
C ALA A 5 -4.58 -25.60 -0.53
N CYS A 6 -5.25 -24.47 -0.73
CA CYS A 6 -4.68 -23.14 -0.61
C CYS A 6 -5.11 -22.42 0.66
N THR A 7 -4.22 -21.62 1.19
CA THR A 7 -4.49 -20.67 2.27
C THR A 7 -4.04 -19.27 1.83
N PRO A 8 -4.87 -18.24 1.88
CA PRO A 8 -6.33 -18.32 2.03
C PRO A 8 -7.00 -19.19 0.96
N GLN A 9 -8.24 -19.58 1.21
CA GLN A 9 -9.00 -20.41 0.27
C GLN A 9 -9.22 -19.69 -1.06
N ILE A 10 -9.11 -20.41 -2.17
CA ILE A 10 -9.34 -19.90 -3.53
C ILE A 10 -10.63 -20.51 -4.07
N GLU A 11 -11.48 -19.68 -4.64
CA GLU A 11 -12.70 -20.13 -5.34
C GLU A 11 -12.53 -19.87 -6.85
N PRO A 12 -11.95 -20.82 -7.60
CA PRO A 12 -11.81 -20.67 -9.05
C PRO A 12 -13.14 -20.92 -9.74
N ASP A 13 -13.42 -20.14 -10.79
CA ASP A 13 -14.49 -20.48 -11.72
C ASP A 13 -13.97 -21.45 -12.78
N ILE A 14 -14.63 -22.59 -12.90
CA ILE A 14 -14.18 -23.69 -13.76
C ILE A 14 -15.25 -23.95 -14.82
N SER A 15 -14.89 -23.78 -16.09
CA SER A 15 -15.77 -24.02 -17.22
C SER A 15 -15.11 -24.89 -18.29
N ILE A 16 -15.94 -25.59 -19.07
CA ILE A 16 -15.50 -26.35 -20.23
C ILE A 16 -15.94 -25.58 -21.47
N GLN A 17 -15.00 -25.28 -22.35
CA GLN A 17 -15.25 -24.56 -23.60
C GLN A 17 -14.72 -25.34 -24.78
N THR A 18 -15.31 -25.11 -25.97
CA THR A 18 -14.81 -25.66 -27.23
C THR A 18 -14.19 -24.54 -28.05
N ILE A 19 -12.92 -24.63 -28.34
CA ILE A 19 -12.18 -23.68 -29.16
C ILE A 19 -11.51 -24.46 -30.29
N GLU A 20 -11.80 -24.07 -31.54
CA GLU A 20 -11.26 -24.73 -32.75
C GLU A 20 -11.47 -26.27 -32.70
N GLU A 21 -12.67 -26.72 -32.40
CA GLU A 21 -13.06 -28.14 -32.28
C GLU A 21 -12.35 -28.94 -31.14
N LYS A 22 -11.59 -28.25 -30.30
CA LYS A 22 -10.92 -28.87 -29.14
C LYS A 22 -11.64 -28.50 -27.86
N THR A 23 -11.91 -29.45 -27.02
CA THR A 23 -12.43 -29.24 -25.67
C THR A 23 -11.31 -28.76 -24.76
N VAL A 24 -11.47 -27.60 -24.16
CA VAL A 24 -10.53 -27.01 -23.21
C VAL A 24 -11.19 -26.78 -21.85
N LEU A 25 -10.42 -26.99 -20.79
CA LEU A 25 -10.81 -26.65 -19.42
C LEU A 25 -10.29 -25.22 -19.16
N VAL A 26 -11.20 -24.30 -18.85
CA VAL A 26 -10.87 -22.94 -18.47
C VAL A 26 -11.00 -22.81 -16.95
N ILE A 27 -9.95 -22.36 -16.30
CA ILE A 27 -9.91 -22.09 -14.87
C ILE A 27 -9.64 -20.59 -14.70
N ASP A 28 -10.64 -19.86 -14.26
CA ASP A 28 -10.52 -18.43 -13.99
C ASP A 28 -10.32 -18.22 -12.48
N VAL A 29 -9.28 -17.47 -12.12
CA VAL A 29 -8.93 -17.15 -10.74
C VAL A 29 -8.91 -15.64 -10.59
N ALA A 30 -9.93 -15.12 -9.95
CA ALA A 30 -10.00 -13.68 -9.65
C ALA A 30 -8.85 -13.21 -8.74
N PRO A 31 -8.41 -11.96 -8.88
CA PRO A 31 -7.40 -11.40 -7.99
C PRO A 31 -7.85 -11.46 -6.52
N GLY A 32 -7.06 -12.12 -5.70
CA GLY A 32 -7.36 -12.28 -4.28
C GLY A 32 -6.98 -11.04 -3.46
N LYS A 33 -7.78 -10.77 -2.41
CA LYS A 33 -7.60 -9.63 -1.50
C LYS A 33 -6.64 -9.93 -0.34
N PHE A 34 -6.47 -11.21 0.02
CA PHE A 34 -5.75 -11.62 1.23
C PHE A 34 -4.43 -12.31 0.89
N ARG A 35 -3.51 -11.58 0.27
CA ARG A 35 -2.17 -12.10 -0.06
C ARG A 35 -1.30 -12.31 1.19
N PRO A 36 -0.33 -13.22 1.15
CA PRO A 36 -0.01 -14.18 0.07
C PRO A 36 -0.89 -15.42 0.07
N TYR A 37 -1.08 -16.02 -1.09
CA TYR A 37 -1.72 -17.33 -1.26
C TYR A 37 -0.64 -18.42 -1.34
N TYR A 38 -0.83 -19.52 -0.63
CA TYR A 38 0.16 -20.60 -0.55
C TYR A 38 -0.53 -21.96 -0.31
N LEU A 39 0.22 -23.06 -0.50
CA LEU A 39 -0.27 -24.40 -0.18
C LEU A 39 -0.28 -24.63 1.33
N ALA A 40 -1.45 -24.90 1.89
CA ALA A 40 -1.65 -25.07 3.33
C ALA A 40 -0.72 -26.11 3.97
N ASN A 41 -0.43 -27.21 3.26
CA ASN A 41 0.39 -28.31 3.74
C ASN A 41 1.91 -28.08 3.67
N LYS A 42 2.36 -27.03 2.96
CA LYS A 42 3.78 -26.75 2.75
C LYS A 42 4.25 -25.42 3.33
N GLY A 43 3.31 -24.59 3.78
CA GLY A 43 3.61 -23.29 4.38
C GLY A 43 3.89 -22.16 3.37
N LYS A 44 3.80 -20.92 3.85
CA LYS A 44 3.88 -19.71 3.03
C LYS A 44 5.29 -19.44 2.51
N GLU A 45 6.32 -19.75 3.27
CA GLU A 45 7.72 -19.48 2.94
C GLU A 45 8.19 -20.26 1.71
N THR A 46 7.61 -21.43 1.46
CA THR A 46 8.05 -22.31 0.38
C THR A 46 7.13 -22.32 -0.84
N THR A 47 5.87 -21.91 -0.66
CA THR A 47 4.86 -22.04 -1.72
C THR A 47 4.12 -20.76 -2.08
N SER A 48 4.57 -19.61 -1.56
CA SER A 48 4.17 -18.31 -2.10
C SER A 48 5.04 -17.98 -3.31
N TYR A 49 4.43 -17.89 -4.47
CA TYR A 49 5.13 -17.63 -5.72
C TYR A 49 4.84 -16.22 -6.24
N ILE A 50 5.85 -15.60 -6.81
CA ILE A 50 5.76 -14.32 -7.54
C ILE A 50 6.18 -14.54 -8.99
N ARG A 51 5.69 -13.69 -9.86
CA ARG A 51 6.07 -13.70 -11.27
C ARG A 51 7.07 -12.58 -11.56
N ILE A 52 8.27 -12.96 -12.01
CA ILE A 52 9.33 -12.02 -12.38
C ILE A 52 9.78 -12.37 -13.80
N ASN A 53 9.69 -11.43 -14.72
CA ASN A 53 10.13 -11.58 -16.10
C ASN A 53 9.64 -12.88 -16.76
N GLY A 54 8.34 -13.18 -16.59
CA GLY A 54 7.74 -14.38 -17.18
C GLY A 54 8.00 -15.69 -16.43
N THR A 55 8.83 -15.69 -15.38
CA THR A 55 9.17 -16.89 -14.59
C THR A 55 8.51 -16.82 -13.22
N SER A 56 7.89 -17.92 -12.77
CA SER A 56 7.39 -18.08 -11.41
C SER A 56 8.51 -18.50 -10.46
N ARG A 57 8.70 -17.77 -9.37
CA ARG A 57 9.74 -18.04 -8.36
C ARG A 57 9.13 -17.95 -6.96
N PRO A 58 9.64 -18.72 -5.98
CA PRO A 58 9.27 -18.52 -4.59
C PRO A 58 9.58 -17.08 -4.16
N ALA A 59 8.68 -16.47 -3.39
CA ALA A 59 8.92 -15.16 -2.81
C ALA A 59 9.97 -15.28 -1.71
N ASP A 60 10.93 -14.36 -1.68
CA ASP A 60 11.85 -14.23 -0.56
C ASP A 60 11.16 -13.59 0.66
N ALA A 61 11.83 -13.57 1.81
CA ALA A 61 11.26 -13.06 3.06
C ALA A 61 10.78 -11.61 2.95
N ARG A 62 11.52 -10.76 2.22
CA ARG A 62 11.15 -9.36 1.98
C ARG A 62 9.88 -9.26 1.14
N LYS A 63 9.82 -10.04 0.05
CA LYS A 63 8.64 -10.02 -0.83
C LYS A 63 7.42 -10.63 -0.17
N LEU A 64 7.59 -11.62 0.72
CA LEU A 64 6.50 -12.13 1.54
C LEU A 64 5.92 -11.05 2.45
N GLN A 65 6.77 -10.26 3.11
CA GLN A 65 6.33 -9.15 3.95
C GLN A 65 5.58 -8.08 3.13
N GLU A 66 6.06 -7.75 1.94
CA GLU A 66 5.36 -6.83 1.03
C GLU A 66 3.96 -7.37 0.66
N LEU A 67 3.85 -8.67 0.31
CA LEU A 67 2.58 -9.30 -0.02
C LEU A 67 1.60 -9.34 1.17
N GLU A 68 2.10 -9.52 2.39
CA GLU A 68 1.29 -9.46 3.61
C GLU A 68 0.71 -8.07 3.85
N LEU A 69 1.52 -7.03 3.68
CA LEU A 69 1.07 -5.63 3.77
C LEU A 69 0.04 -5.31 2.68
N GLU A 70 0.31 -5.70 1.43
CA GLU A 70 -0.65 -5.58 0.34
C GLU A 70 -1.98 -6.30 0.65
N GLY A 71 -1.91 -7.51 1.22
CA GLY A 71 -3.08 -8.29 1.60
C GLY A 71 -3.90 -7.66 2.73
N GLN A 72 -3.29 -6.86 3.58
CA GLN A 72 -3.95 -6.08 4.63
C GLN A 72 -4.39 -4.69 4.16
N ASN A 73 -4.10 -4.34 2.91
CA ASN A 73 -4.30 -3.00 2.35
C ASN A 73 -3.54 -1.91 3.13
N ILE A 74 -2.39 -2.26 3.67
CA ILE A 74 -1.50 -1.36 4.40
C ILE A 74 -0.34 -1.01 3.48
N SER A 75 -0.08 0.27 3.28
CA SER A 75 1.10 0.72 2.55
C SER A 75 2.27 0.91 3.52
N TYR A 76 3.51 0.70 3.03
CA TYR A 76 4.71 0.81 3.85
C TYR A 76 4.88 2.20 4.47
N ASP A 77 4.50 3.24 3.75
CA ASP A 77 4.59 4.63 4.20
C ASP A 77 3.63 4.96 5.35
N SER A 78 2.51 4.21 5.51
CA SER A 78 1.58 4.36 6.63
C SER A 78 2.00 3.61 7.90
N LEU A 79 3.08 2.81 7.84
CA LEU A 79 3.62 2.15 9.04
C LEU A 79 4.33 3.14 9.95
N GLN A 80 4.24 2.88 11.27
CA GLN A 80 4.97 3.66 12.27
C GLN A 80 6.48 3.59 12.02
N ASP A 81 7.17 4.72 12.04
CA ASP A 81 8.63 4.76 12.14
C ASP A 81 9.05 4.61 13.60
N ILE A 82 9.41 3.38 13.98
CA ILE A 82 9.82 3.02 15.35
C ILE A 82 11.09 3.75 15.79
N GLY A 83 11.91 4.21 14.85
CA GLY A 83 13.16 4.92 15.11
C GLY A 83 13.00 6.42 15.41
N ARG A 84 11.77 6.95 15.36
CA ARG A 84 11.48 8.37 15.49
C ARG A 84 10.58 8.68 16.68
N GLU A 85 10.96 9.73 17.41
CA GLU A 85 10.11 10.32 18.43
C GLU A 85 9.11 11.29 17.79
N TYR A 86 7.90 11.32 18.33
CA TYR A 86 6.87 12.27 17.91
C TYR A 86 7.23 13.68 18.39
N ASP A 87 7.22 14.62 17.47
CA ASP A 87 7.42 16.07 17.73
C ASP A 87 6.16 16.82 17.28
N GLU A 88 5.39 17.27 18.25
CA GLU A 88 4.14 18.00 18.01
C GLU A 88 4.36 19.31 17.25
N ASN A 89 5.49 20.01 17.50
CA ASN A 89 5.78 21.26 16.80
C ASN A 89 5.98 21.02 15.30
N LYS A 90 6.67 19.95 14.93
CA LYS A 90 6.84 19.56 13.52
C LYS A 90 5.52 19.17 12.88
N ALA A 91 4.64 18.46 13.62
CA ALA A 91 3.32 18.09 13.12
C ALA A 91 2.47 19.34 12.87
N LEU A 92 2.49 20.31 13.77
CA LEU A 92 1.77 21.58 13.60
C LEU A 92 2.37 22.44 12.47
N GLU A 93 3.68 22.41 12.27
CA GLU A 93 4.35 23.08 11.15
C GLU A 93 3.93 22.44 9.80
N LEU A 94 3.86 21.10 9.75
CA LEU A 94 3.35 20.39 8.58
C LEU A 94 1.90 20.80 8.29
N CYS A 95 1.03 20.86 9.29
CA CYS A 95 -0.35 21.32 9.13
C CYS A 95 -0.42 22.72 8.51
N LYS A 96 0.39 23.67 8.99
CA LYS A 96 0.47 25.04 8.43
C LYS A 96 0.96 25.02 6.98
N THR A 97 1.98 24.24 6.69
CA THR A 97 2.55 24.10 5.35
C THR A 97 1.55 23.52 4.37
N MET A 98 0.84 22.46 4.74
CA MET A 98 -0.19 21.86 3.91
C MET A 98 -1.33 22.84 3.61
N LYS A 99 -1.79 23.59 4.62
CA LYS A 99 -2.82 24.64 4.43
C LYS A 99 -2.32 25.73 3.48
N ARG A 100 -1.10 26.20 3.66
CA ARG A 100 -0.50 27.24 2.80
C ARG A 100 -0.42 26.78 1.35
N ILE A 101 0.07 25.56 1.09
CA ILE A 101 0.15 24.99 -0.25
C ILE A 101 -1.26 24.85 -0.88
N ALA A 102 -2.25 24.41 -0.10
CA ALA A 102 -3.62 24.31 -0.59
C ALA A 102 -4.19 25.68 -0.98
N LEU A 103 -3.92 26.74 -0.19
CA LEU A 103 -4.34 28.10 -0.51
C LEU A 103 -3.61 28.67 -1.74
N GLU A 104 -2.33 28.37 -1.92
CA GLU A 104 -1.53 28.79 -3.08
C GLU A 104 -1.99 28.11 -4.38
N ALA A 105 -2.56 26.92 -4.29
CA ALA A 105 -3.09 26.18 -5.43
C ALA A 105 -4.51 26.64 -5.86
N CYS A 106 -5.21 27.46 -5.05
CA CYS A 106 -6.54 27.98 -5.36
C CYS A 106 -6.45 29.18 -6.31
N GLU A 107 -7.27 29.15 -7.37
CA GLU A 107 -7.33 30.24 -8.36
C GLU A 107 -8.37 31.30 -7.97
N THR A 108 -9.43 30.92 -7.24
CA THR A 108 -10.55 31.80 -6.89
C THR A 108 -10.65 32.03 -5.38
N GLU A 109 -11.26 33.16 -4.97
CA GLU A 109 -11.52 33.46 -3.56
C GLU A 109 -12.52 32.47 -2.93
N GLU A 110 -13.45 31.94 -3.71
CA GLU A 110 -14.42 30.93 -3.26
C GLU A 110 -13.71 29.62 -2.93
N GLU A 111 -12.76 29.21 -3.77
CA GLU A 111 -11.91 28.02 -3.49
C GLU A 111 -11.09 28.23 -2.21
N LYS A 112 -10.46 29.38 -2.06
CA LYS A 112 -9.68 29.72 -0.84
C LYS A 112 -10.56 29.67 0.42
N ALA A 113 -11.78 30.16 0.34
CA ALA A 113 -12.73 30.11 1.45
C ALA A 113 -13.16 28.68 1.80
N SER A 114 -13.07 27.74 0.87
CA SER A 114 -13.40 26.33 1.08
C SER A 114 -12.28 25.53 1.74
N VAL A 115 -11.04 26.05 1.75
CA VAL A 115 -9.88 25.35 2.33
C VAL A 115 -10.02 25.26 3.85
N LYS A 116 -10.20 24.04 4.34
CA LYS A 116 -10.35 23.74 5.77
C LYS A 116 -8.98 23.72 6.46
N ASP A 117 -8.99 24.05 7.76
CA ASP A 117 -7.80 23.88 8.58
C ASP A 117 -7.32 22.43 8.61
N MET A 118 -6.01 22.26 8.53
CA MET A 118 -5.36 20.99 8.77
C MET A 118 -5.14 20.84 10.28
N THR A 119 -5.54 19.70 10.84
CA THR A 119 -5.38 19.37 12.26
C THR A 119 -4.58 18.10 12.44
N LEU A 120 -4.15 17.82 13.67
CA LEU A 120 -3.43 16.58 13.99
C LEU A 120 -4.29 15.34 13.73
N GLU A 121 -5.60 15.41 13.98
CA GLU A 121 -6.55 14.34 13.68
C GLU A 121 -6.60 14.07 12.17
N LYS A 122 -6.58 15.11 11.35
CA LYS A 122 -6.51 14.92 9.89
C LYS A 122 -5.18 14.32 9.42
N LEU A 123 -4.08 14.59 10.12
CA LEU A 123 -2.82 13.91 9.83
C LEU A 123 -2.92 12.41 10.16
N GLU A 124 -3.67 12.03 11.21
CA GLU A 124 -3.99 10.63 11.50
C GLU A 124 -4.84 10.01 10.39
N ASP A 125 -5.92 10.70 9.97
CA ASP A 125 -6.81 10.24 8.89
C ASP A 125 -6.08 10.04 7.55
N PHE A 126 -5.06 10.86 7.27
CA PHE A 126 -4.21 10.72 6.08
C PHE A 126 -3.09 9.68 6.25
N GLY A 127 -3.00 9.03 7.39
CA GLY A 127 -1.95 8.04 7.66
C GLY A 127 -0.55 8.64 7.82
N LEU A 128 -0.45 9.94 8.12
CA LEU A 128 0.83 10.61 8.41
C LEU A 128 1.22 10.44 9.88
N LEU A 129 0.24 10.31 10.75
CA LEU A 129 0.43 9.95 12.16
C LEU A 129 -0.36 8.68 12.45
N CYS A 130 0.19 7.81 13.26
CA CYS A 130 -0.55 6.69 13.84
C CYS A 130 -0.72 6.87 15.34
N LYS A 131 -1.81 6.31 15.88
CA LYS A 131 -2.15 6.40 17.28
C LYS A 131 -2.09 5.03 17.95
N VAL A 132 -1.31 4.94 19.01
CA VAL A 132 -1.22 3.72 19.83
C VAL A 132 -1.62 4.07 21.26
N GLY A 133 -2.80 3.64 21.65
CA GLY A 133 -3.37 4.03 22.93
C GLY A 133 -3.73 5.53 22.98
N ARG A 134 -2.98 6.31 23.75
CA ARG A 134 -3.15 7.78 23.86
C ARG A 134 -2.05 8.55 23.14
N ASP A 135 -1.00 7.90 22.72
CA ASP A 135 0.19 8.51 22.16
C ASP A 135 0.14 8.49 20.63
N ARG A 136 0.71 9.55 20.02
CA ARG A 136 0.89 9.70 18.59
C ARG A 136 2.31 9.33 18.20
N TYR A 137 2.44 8.74 17.02
CA TYR A 137 3.73 8.36 16.44
C TYR A 137 3.80 8.75 14.98
N PRO A 138 4.96 9.20 14.50
CA PRO A 138 5.14 9.47 13.09
C PRO A 138 5.11 8.18 12.27
N THR A 139 4.61 8.27 11.05
CA THR A 139 4.73 7.23 10.05
C THR A 139 5.90 7.53 9.10
N HIS A 140 6.30 6.57 8.27
CA HIS A 140 7.31 6.84 7.25
C HIS A 140 6.90 7.96 6.28
N ALA A 141 5.59 8.09 5.98
CA ALA A 141 5.09 9.20 5.17
C ALA A 141 5.26 10.55 5.84
N PHE A 142 5.08 10.65 7.16
CA PHE A 142 5.33 11.88 7.91
C PHE A 142 6.78 12.33 7.80
N ASP A 143 7.73 11.41 7.93
CA ASP A 143 9.16 11.71 7.83
C ASP A 143 9.55 12.18 6.43
N LEU A 144 8.92 11.63 5.38
CA LEU A 144 9.14 12.09 4.00
C LEU A 144 8.66 13.51 3.76
N LEU A 145 7.62 13.96 4.47
CA LEU A 145 7.01 15.28 4.30
C LEU A 145 7.59 16.35 5.24
N THR A 146 8.35 15.96 6.27
CA THR A 146 8.87 16.88 7.29
C THR A 146 10.37 17.13 7.20
N ASP A 147 10.99 16.92 6.04
CA ASP A 147 12.44 17.13 5.80
C ASP A 147 13.37 16.39 6.79
N ASN A 148 12.85 15.42 7.50
CA ASN A 148 13.66 14.50 8.28
C ASN A 148 14.40 13.57 7.34
N HIS A 149 15.51 14.09 6.77
CA HIS A 149 16.31 13.41 5.76
C HIS A 149 16.63 11.97 6.14
N ASN A 150 15.75 11.04 5.79
CA ASN A 150 16.15 9.67 5.64
C ASN A 150 16.97 9.60 4.35
N LYS A 151 18.31 9.56 4.47
CA LYS A 151 19.25 9.50 3.33
C LYS A 151 18.96 8.33 2.36
N ALA A 152 18.15 7.37 2.79
CA ALA A 152 17.72 6.23 1.98
C ALA A 152 16.45 6.48 1.14
N ALA A 153 15.65 7.49 1.47
CA ALA A 153 14.44 7.81 0.72
C ALA A 153 14.77 8.68 -0.50
N LYS A 154 14.67 8.08 -1.68
CA LYS A 154 14.83 8.80 -2.97
C LYS A 154 13.49 8.76 -3.70
N ILE A 155 12.93 9.93 -3.97
CA ILE A 155 11.74 10.06 -4.81
C ILE A 155 12.21 10.23 -6.25
N GLN A 156 11.82 9.32 -7.14
CA GLN A 156 12.08 9.42 -8.57
C GLN A 156 10.77 9.77 -9.28
N CYS A 157 10.75 10.88 -9.98
CA CYS A 157 9.59 11.31 -10.76
C CYS A 157 9.91 11.25 -12.25
N ALA A 158 8.96 10.78 -13.05
CA ALA A 158 9.05 10.79 -14.51
C ALA A 158 7.76 11.34 -15.10
N LEU A 159 7.88 12.31 -16.00
CA LEU A 159 6.78 12.82 -16.79
C LEU A 159 6.80 12.16 -18.17
N PHE A 160 5.81 11.32 -18.45
CA PHE A 160 5.63 10.72 -19.76
C PHE A 160 4.67 11.61 -20.57
N LYS A 161 5.20 12.23 -21.63
CA LYS A 161 4.34 12.86 -22.65
C LYS A 161 3.98 11.77 -23.65
N GLY A 162 2.69 11.45 -23.75
CA GLY A 162 2.19 10.52 -24.76
C GLY A 162 2.59 10.97 -26.18
N ILE A 163 2.84 10.01 -27.05
CA ILE A 163 3.12 10.19 -28.48
C ILE A 163 1.79 10.43 -29.18
#